data_51d4291b6c8a0b421cc9d1eb2549d3dc
#
_entry.id   51d4291b6c8a0b421cc9d1eb2549d3dc
#
_cell.length_a   1.000
_cell.length_b   1.000
_cell.length_c   1.000
_cell.angle_alpha   90.00
_cell.angle_beta   90.00
_cell.angle_gamma   90.00
#
_symmetry.space_group_name_H-M   'P 1'
#
loop_
_entity.id
_entity.type
_entity.pdbx_description
1 polymer ?
#
loop_
_entity_poly.entity_id
_entity_poly.type
_entity_poly.pdbx_seq_one_letter_code
_entity_poly.pdbx_strand_id
1 'polypeptide(L)'
;MTRPLLLVILDGLGEREAADDNAVTQAYMPTFDRLRNEGLVSFLKTSGDAVGLPDGQMGNSEVGHLNLGAGRVVDQVSVQITKTIQQGELSKHKLLRDAASSLAGNGGTLHLIGLVSGGGVHSRMDHLIGAAEAAANLGIERIAFHALTDGRDTAPKSATLWIQQLESCLPKGAYIASLGGRFFAMDRDQRWERVEKAWAAIVEAKGASGTNAQDVLDHAYNQGETDEFITPHHLEGAGIRDGDAVWFLNFRADRVRQFAAALTQDNEPGCFDRRRPNLIACLGMVDYR
;
A
#
# COMPACT_ATOMS: atom_id res chain seq x y z
N MET A 1 47.09 23.39 -1.66
CA MET A 1 46.70 21.95 -1.70
C MET A 1 45.39 21.83 -0.96
N THR A 2 44.36 21.35 -1.61
CA THR A 2 43.06 21.00 -0.97
C THR A 2 43.26 19.77 -0.11
N ARG A 3 42.90 19.83 1.18
CA ARG A 3 42.93 18.66 2.06
C ARG A 3 41.78 17.76 1.68
N PRO A 4 41.98 16.44 1.53
CA PRO A 4 40.89 15.51 1.27
C PRO A 4 39.97 15.40 2.48
N LEU A 5 38.68 15.26 2.22
CA LEU A 5 37.66 14.87 3.22
C LEU A 5 37.39 13.37 3.06
N LEU A 6 37.44 12.62 4.15
CA LEU A 6 37.06 11.20 4.20
C LEU A 6 35.79 11.04 5.04
N LEU A 7 34.73 10.55 4.43
CA LEU A 7 33.51 10.09 5.12
C LEU A 7 33.57 8.57 5.28
N VAL A 8 33.55 8.08 6.51
CA VAL A 8 33.48 6.65 6.81
C VAL A 8 32.15 6.35 7.48
N ILE A 9 31.36 5.46 6.89
CA ILE A 9 30.06 5.04 7.39
C ILE A 9 30.20 3.62 7.95
N LEU A 10 29.90 3.47 9.26
CA LEU A 10 29.82 2.18 9.92
C LEU A 10 28.35 1.74 9.94
N ASP A 11 27.90 1.18 8.83
CA ASP A 11 26.49 0.81 8.63
C ASP A 11 26.07 -0.31 9.59
N GLY A 12 24.92 -0.11 10.27
CA GLY A 12 24.43 -1.03 11.28
C GLY A 12 25.03 -0.87 12.69
N LEU A 13 26.02 0.03 12.86
CA LEU A 13 26.57 0.33 14.18
C LEU A 13 25.74 1.43 14.83
N GLY A 14 24.98 1.06 15.89
CA GLY A 14 24.14 1.99 16.65
C GLY A 14 24.72 2.32 18.01
N GLU A 15 24.12 3.33 18.66
CA GLU A 15 24.47 3.74 20.04
C GLU A 15 23.43 3.15 21.00
N ARG A 16 23.91 2.49 22.05
CA ARG A 16 23.13 1.96 23.16
C ARG A 16 24.01 1.92 24.43
N GLU A 17 23.38 2.05 25.59
CA GLU A 17 24.07 1.91 26.86
C GLU A 17 24.83 0.57 26.96
N ALA A 18 25.90 0.55 27.77
CA ALA A 18 26.68 -0.65 27.98
C ALA A 18 25.83 -1.75 28.62
N ALA A 19 25.88 -2.94 28.05
CA ALA A 19 25.18 -4.12 28.56
C ALA A 19 25.90 -5.38 28.07
N ASP A 20 25.64 -6.51 28.72
CA ASP A 20 26.30 -7.78 28.41
C ASP A 20 25.97 -8.30 26.98
N ASP A 21 24.88 -7.83 26.40
CA ASP A 21 24.44 -8.13 25.02
C ASP A 21 24.81 -7.03 24.00
N ASN A 22 25.60 -6.02 24.41
CA ASN A 22 26.06 -4.95 23.52
C ASN A 22 27.48 -5.21 23.01
N ALA A 23 27.59 -5.84 21.87
CA ALA A 23 28.88 -6.19 21.27
C ALA A 23 29.80 -4.99 21.01
N VAL A 24 29.23 -3.80 20.72
CA VAL A 24 30.00 -2.57 20.48
C VAL A 24 30.74 -2.13 21.73
N THR A 25 30.07 -2.13 22.89
CA THR A 25 30.69 -1.70 24.16
C THR A 25 31.62 -2.73 24.77
N GLN A 26 31.52 -3.99 24.34
CA GLN A 26 32.41 -5.08 24.75
C GLN A 26 33.63 -5.26 23.84
N ALA A 27 33.58 -4.74 22.63
CA ALA A 27 34.67 -4.89 21.66
C ALA A 27 35.86 -3.98 22.02
N TYR A 28 37.07 -4.48 21.81
CA TYR A 28 38.29 -3.67 21.93
C TYR A 28 38.47 -2.80 20.70
N MET A 29 38.07 -1.52 20.78
CA MET A 29 38.10 -0.56 19.66
C MET A 29 38.87 0.73 19.98
N PRO A 30 40.16 0.66 20.24
CA PRO A 30 40.93 1.81 20.78
C PRO A 30 40.95 3.03 19.86
N THR A 31 40.88 2.85 18.56
CA THR A 31 40.79 3.98 17.61
C THR A 31 39.43 4.64 17.65
N PHE A 32 38.36 3.86 17.72
CA PHE A 32 36.99 4.37 17.82
C PHE A 32 36.80 5.13 19.16
N ASP A 33 37.27 4.55 20.26
CA ASP A 33 37.22 5.15 21.59
C ASP A 33 38.00 6.48 21.65
N ARG A 34 39.18 6.50 21.05
CA ARG A 34 39.97 7.73 20.95
C ARG A 34 39.25 8.80 20.15
N LEU A 35 38.65 8.46 19.00
CA LEU A 35 37.90 9.40 18.16
C LEU A 35 36.67 9.93 18.91
N ARG A 36 35.97 9.12 19.68
CA ARG A 36 34.84 9.53 20.51
C ARG A 36 35.25 10.48 21.64
N ASN A 37 36.40 10.29 22.24
CA ASN A 37 36.87 11.08 23.35
C ASN A 37 37.53 12.40 22.95
N GLU A 38 38.22 12.43 21.83
CA GLU A 38 39.01 13.58 21.34
C GLU A 38 38.30 14.38 20.26
N GLY A 39 37.30 13.77 19.57
CA GLY A 39 36.57 14.36 18.46
C GLY A 39 35.31 15.10 18.86
N LEU A 40 34.70 15.77 17.88
CA LEU A 40 33.34 16.32 18.01
C LEU A 40 32.37 15.18 17.79
N VAL A 41 31.55 14.86 18.80
CA VAL A 41 30.55 13.79 18.75
C VAL A 41 29.15 14.39 18.78
N SER A 42 28.27 13.86 17.94
CA SER A 42 26.87 14.20 17.87
C SER A 42 26.05 12.93 17.63
N PHE A 43 24.86 12.87 18.22
CA PHE A 43 23.95 11.73 18.05
C PHE A 43 22.79 12.10 17.15
N LEU A 44 22.48 11.21 16.21
CA LEU A 44 21.36 11.35 15.28
C LEU A 44 20.33 10.27 15.55
N LYS A 45 19.06 10.64 15.48
CA LYS A 45 17.98 9.64 15.41
C LYS A 45 18.01 8.98 14.05
N THR A 46 17.90 7.63 14.02
CA THR A 46 18.03 6.83 12.81
C THR A 46 16.76 6.04 12.48
N SER A 47 15.63 6.39 13.08
CA SER A 47 14.34 5.72 12.90
C SER A 47 13.19 6.72 12.87
N GLY A 48 12.03 6.28 12.40
CA GLY A 48 10.79 7.04 12.38
C GLY A 48 10.88 8.33 11.58
N ASP A 49 10.16 9.34 12.02
CA ASP A 49 10.02 10.65 11.37
C ASP A 49 11.36 11.38 11.16
N ALA A 50 12.31 11.15 12.05
CA ALA A 50 13.64 11.78 11.96
C ALA A 50 14.42 11.37 10.71
N VAL A 51 14.04 10.28 10.05
CA VAL A 51 14.64 9.80 8.80
C VAL A 51 13.63 9.66 7.66
N GLY A 52 12.44 10.24 7.81
CA GLY A 52 11.39 10.21 6.78
C GLY A 52 10.62 8.89 6.70
N LEU A 53 10.63 8.10 7.76
CA LEU A 53 9.83 6.88 7.93
C LEU A 53 8.59 7.15 8.79
N PRO A 54 7.55 6.31 8.73
CA PRO A 54 6.46 6.35 9.70
C PRO A 54 6.96 6.26 11.14
N ASP A 55 6.26 6.93 12.07
CA ASP A 55 6.62 6.89 13.48
C ASP A 55 6.67 5.44 14.01
N GLY A 56 7.67 5.16 14.86
CA GLY A 56 7.92 3.83 15.39
C GLY A 56 8.56 2.83 14.41
N GLN A 57 8.72 3.16 13.15
CA GLN A 57 9.37 2.28 12.17
C GLN A 57 10.90 2.35 12.31
N MET A 58 11.54 1.18 12.41
CA MET A 58 13.00 1.06 12.45
C MET A 58 13.62 1.55 11.15
N GLY A 59 14.74 2.29 11.27
CA GLY A 59 15.54 2.71 10.13
C GLY A 59 16.20 1.55 9.39
N ASN A 60 16.70 1.85 8.21
CA ASN A 60 17.46 0.91 7.38
C ASN A 60 18.55 1.64 6.59
N SER A 61 19.44 0.87 5.98
CA SER A 61 20.58 1.37 5.23
C SER A 61 20.18 2.29 4.07
N GLU A 62 19.15 1.92 3.30
CA GLU A 62 18.69 2.70 2.15
C GLU A 62 18.27 4.12 2.56
N VAL A 63 17.43 4.21 3.56
CA VAL A 63 16.91 5.48 4.07
C VAL A 63 18.03 6.33 4.69
N GLY A 64 18.91 5.71 5.46
CA GLY A 64 20.06 6.39 6.06
C GLY A 64 20.99 7.01 5.02
N HIS A 65 21.39 6.22 4.01
CA HIS A 65 22.25 6.69 2.93
C HIS A 65 21.57 7.75 2.05
N LEU A 66 20.26 7.61 1.81
CA LEU A 66 19.49 8.61 1.08
C LEU A 66 19.51 9.98 1.78
N ASN A 67 19.29 10.00 3.10
CA ASN A 67 19.30 11.20 3.89
C ASN A 67 20.70 11.85 3.95
N LEU A 68 21.74 11.02 4.13
CA LEU A 68 23.14 11.48 4.10
C LEU A 68 23.48 12.11 2.73
N GLY A 69 23.12 11.44 1.64
CA GLY A 69 23.38 11.91 0.28
C GLY A 69 22.60 13.17 -0.07
N ALA A 70 21.37 13.30 0.42
CA ALA A 70 20.53 14.48 0.20
C ALA A 70 20.88 15.67 1.11
N GLY A 71 21.60 15.44 2.21
CA GLY A 71 21.88 16.44 3.25
C GLY A 71 20.64 16.95 3.98
N ARG A 72 19.55 16.21 3.94
CA ARG A 72 18.26 16.51 4.60
C ARG A 72 17.44 15.23 4.79
N VAL A 73 16.43 15.31 5.64
CA VAL A 73 15.43 14.23 5.73
C VAL A 73 14.64 14.15 4.43
N VAL A 74 14.52 12.94 3.89
CA VAL A 74 13.72 12.64 2.69
C VAL A 74 12.57 11.73 3.10
N ASP A 75 11.37 12.30 3.09
CA ASP A 75 10.17 11.52 3.40
C ASP A 75 9.99 10.35 2.42
N GLN A 76 9.80 9.17 2.96
CA GLN A 76 9.41 8.03 2.16
C GLN A 76 8.01 8.20 1.59
N VAL A 77 7.71 7.50 0.50
CA VAL A 77 6.44 7.64 -0.24
C VAL A 77 5.22 7.50 0.67
N SER A 78 5.21 6.53 1.58
CA SER A 78 4.12 6.35 2.54
C SER A 78 3.91 7.57 3.44
N VAL A 79 4.99 8.22 3.89
CA VAL A 79 4.93 9.43 4.71
C VAL A 79 4.43 10.62 3.90
N GLN A 80 4.87 10.74 2.63
CA GLN A 80 4.38 11.80 1.72
C GLN A 80 2.87 11.68 1.51
N ILE A 81 2.35 10.46 1.27
CA ILE A 81 0.92 10.21 1.11
C ILE A 81 0.18 10.56 2.39
N THR A 82 0.67 10.10 3.57
CA THR A 82 0.06 10.44 4.87
C THR A 82 -0.06 11.95 5.05
N LYS A 83 1.00 12.71 4.79
CA LYS A 83 1.00 14.18 4.87
C LYS A 83 0.01 14.81 3.90
N THR A 84 -0.05 14.33 2.65
CA THR A 84 -0.97 14.80 1.62
C THR A 84 -2.43 14.61 2.06
N ILE A 85 -2.77 13.46 2.66
CA ILE A 85 -4.09 13.17 3.19
C ILE A 85 -4.42 14.09 4.36
N GLN A 86 -3.54 14.19 5.36
CA GLN A 86 -3.73 15.01 6.56
C GLN A 86 -3.90 16.51 6.24
N GLN A 87 -3.26 16.98 5.19
CA GLN A 87 -3.37 18.37 4.71
C GLN A 87 -4.60 18.60 3.81
N GLY A 88 -5.39 17.56 3.51
CA GLY A 88 -6.54 17.65 2.60
C GLY A 88 -6.16 17.92 1.14
N GLU A 89 -4.91 17.71 0.78
CA GLU A 89 -4.41 17.99 -0.57
C GLU A 89 -4.80 16.91 -1.59
N LEU A 90 -5.15 15.69 -1.13
CA LEU A 90 -5.49 14.58 -2.00
C LEU A 90 -6.71 14.89 -2.89
N SER A 91 -7.76 15.52 -2.33
CA SER A 91 -8.93 15.96 -3.09
C SER A 91 -8.67 17.14 -4.04
N LYS A 92 -7.52 17.83 -3.89
CA LYS A 92 -7.09 18.90 -4.80
C LYS A 92 -6.29 18.37 -5.99
N HIS A 93 -5.87 17.11 -5.96
CA HIS A 93 -5.04 16.53 -7.00
C HIS A 93 -5.80 16.50 -8.34
N LYS A 94 -5.17 17.04 -9.39
CA LYS A 94 -5.82 17.25 -10.70
C LYS A 94 -6.44 15.97 -11.27
N LEU A 95 -5.71 14.85 -11.26
CA LEU A 95 -6.19 13.59 -11.84
C LEU A 95 -7.44 13.06 -11.14
N LEU A 96 -7.51 13.17 -9.82
CA LEU A 96 -8.69 12.73 -9.06
C LEU A 96 -9.90 13.65 -9.32
N ARG A 97 -9.67 14.96 -9.43
CA ARG A 97 -10.72 15.92 -9.78
C ARG A 97 -11.26 15.71 -11.19
N ASP A 98 -10.38 15.46 -12.15
CA ASP A 98 -10.77 15.19 -13.54
C ASP A 98 -11.61 13.90 -13.61
N ALA A 99 -11.19 12.83 -12.89
CA ALA A 99 -11.96 11.60 -12.78
C ALA A 99 -13.33 11.84 -12.12
N ALA A 100 -13.39 12.59 -11.01
CA ALA A 100 -14.64 12.93 -10.33
C ALA A 100 -15.60 13.67 -11.25
N SER A 101 -15.11 14.68 -11.99
CA SER A 101 -15.92 15.43 -12.95
C SER A 101 -16.49 14.54 -14.06
N SER A 102 -15.69 13.60 -14.56
CA SER A 102 -16.13 12.66 -15.60
C SER A 102 -17.15 11.67 -15.07
N LEU A 103 -16.97 11.14 -13.86
CA LEU A 103 -17.93 10.24 -13.20
C LEU A 103 -19.26 10.93 -12.92
N ALA A 104 -19.25 12.20 -12.48
CA ALA A 104 -20.45 12.97 -12.29
C ALA A 104 -21.25 13.16 -13.58
N GLY A 105 -20.55 13.28 -14.72
CA GLY A 105 -21.18 13.46 -16.04
C GLY A 105 -21.85 12.20 -16.59
N ASN A 106 -21.38 11.01 -16.24
CA ASN A 106 -21.87 9.73 -16.78
C ASN A 106 -22.55 8.83 -15.75
N GLY A 107 -22.54 9.21 -14.47
CA GLY A 107 -23.06 8.40 -13.36
C GLY A 107 -22.26 7.11 -13.12
N GLY A 108 -20.98 7.06 -13.48
CA GLY A 108 -20.09 5.92 -13.29
C GLY A 108 -19.69 5.69 -11.83
N THR A 109 -18.97 4.61 -11.59
CA THR A 109 -18.47 4.20 -10.26
C THR A 109 -16.96 4.40 -10.18
N LEU A 110 -16.49 4.88 -9.03
CA LEU A 110 -15.07 4.82 -8.68
C LEU A 110 -14.75 3.50 -7.97
N HIS A 111 -13.91 2.69 -8.55
CA HIS A 111 -13.44 1.44 -7.97
C HIS A 111 -12.11 1.65 -7.26
N LEU A 112 -12.07 1.43 -5.96
CA LEU A 112 -10.87 1.50 -5.12
C LEU A 112 -10.35 0.08 -4.91
N ILE A 113 -9.10 -0.19 -5.32
CA ILE A 113 -8.48 -1.52 -5.17
C ILE A 113 -7.28 -1.38 -4.24
N GLY A 114 -7.28 -2.08 -3.11
CA GLY A 114 -6.18 -1.95 -2.15
C GLY A 114 -6.07 -3.08 -1.15
N LEU A 115 -4.85 -3.28 -0.63
CA LEU A 115 -4.58 -4.24 0.44
C LEU A 115 -5.07 -3.69 1.77
N VAL A 116 -6.08 -4.32 2.35
CA VAL A 116 -6.68 -3.95 3.64
C VAL A 116 -5.89 -4.62 4.76
N SER A 117 -4.96 -3.88 5.33
CA SER A 117 -3.94 -4.45 6.22
C SER A 117 -3.35 -3.41 7.16
N GLY A 118 -3.03 -3.84 8.39
CA GLY A 118 -2.24 -3.06 9.34
C GLY A 118 -0.72 -3.19 9.16
N GLY A 119 -0.25 -4.01 8.21
CA GLY A 119 1.18 -4.32 8.03
C GLY A 119 2.01 -3.15 7.48
N GLY A 120 1.39 -2.19 6.77
CA GLY A 120 2.05 -0.98 6.29
C GLY A 120 3.14 -1.19 5.23
N VAL A 121 3.22 -2.36 4.59
CA VAL A 121 4.25 -2.71 3.60
C VAL A 121 3.86 -2.29 2.19
N HIS A 122 2.64 -2.52 1.78
CA HIS A 122 2.12 -2.21 0.44
C HIS A 122 1.07 -1.10 0.44
N SER A 123 0.32 -1.00 1.52
CA SER A 123 -0.75 -0.02 1.75
C SER A 123 -0.83 0.30 3.25
N ARG A 124 -1.65 1.27 3.62
CA ARG A 124 -1.95 1.63 5.00
C ARG A 124 -3.45 1.89 5.14
N MET A 125 -4.04 1.53 6.27
CA MET A 125 -5.47 1.74 6.52
C MET A 125 -5.87 3.21 6.44
N ASP A 126 -5.07 4.11 7.00
CA ASP A 126 -5.30 5.56 6.95
C ASP A 126 -5.26 6.10 5.50
N HIS A 127 -4.46 5.50 4.61
CA HIS A 127 -4.45 5.86 3.19
C HIS A 127 -5.71 5.38 2.46
N LEU A 128 -6.17 4.15 2.76
CA LEU A 128 -7.38 3.59 2.15
C LEU A 128 -8.62 4.42 2.52
N ILE A 129 -8.76 4.74 3.81
CA ILE A 129 -9.86 5.55 4.33
C ILE A 129 -9.78 6.97 3.76
N GLY A 130 -8.62 7.61 3.84
CA GLY A 130 -8.42 8.97 3.32
C GLY A 130 -8.65 9.10 1.81
N ALA A 131 -8.37 8.04 1.02
CA ALA A 131 -8.70 8.01 -0.40
C ALA A 131 -10.21 7.96 -0.65
N ALA A 132 -10.94 7.13 0.11
CA ALA A 132 -12.41 7.06 0.02
C ALA A 132 -13.07 8.38 0.45
N GLU A 133 -12.59 9.00 1.53
CA GLU A 133 -13.04 10.31 1.99
C GLU A 133 -12.75 11.42 0.95
N ALA A 134 -11.56 11.44 0.37
CA ALA A 134 -11.20 12.41 -0.66
C ALA A 134 -12.10 12.29 -1.90
N ALA A 135 -12.43 11.06 -2.30
CA ALA A 135 -13.36 10.79 -3.39
C ALA A 135 -14.79 11.29 -3.07
N ALA A 136 -15.30 10.98 -1.87
CA ALA A 136 -16.62 11.43 -1.42
C ALA A 136 -16.68 12.96 -1.32
N ASN A 137 -15.62 13.62 -0.83
CA ASN A 137 -15.53 15.07 -0.74
C ASN A 137 -15.54 15.77 -2.12
N LEU A 138 -15.20 15.06 -3.17
CA LEU A 138 -15.33 15.51 -4.57
C LEU A 138 -16.72 15.24 -5.17
N GLY A 139 -17.65 14.70 -4.40
CA GLY A 139 -19.01 14.43 -4.82
C GLY A 139 -19.17 13.13 -5.62
N ILE A 140 -18.21 12.19 -5.54
CA ILE A 140 -18.37 10.88 -6.15
C ILE A 140 -19.40 10.10 -5.32
N GLU A 141 -20.55 9.81 -5.91
CA GLU A 141 -21.69 9.20 -5.20
C GLU A 141 -21.58 7.67 -5.06
N ARG A 142 -20.86 7.01 -5.98
CA ARG A 142 -20.70 5.56 -6.00
C ARG A 142 -19.23 5.18 -5.91
N ILE A 143 -18.84 4.60 -4.78
CA ILE A 143 -17.47 4.17 -4.49
C ILE A 143 -17.50 2.69 -4.13
N ALA A 144 -16.95 1.84 -5.00
CA ALA A 144 -16.87 0.40 -4.83
C ALA A 144 -15.46 0.03 -4.34
N PHE A 145 -15.35 -0.52 -3.15
CA PHE A 145 -14.06 -0.94 -2.60
C PHE A 145 -13.81 -2.43 -2.86
N HIS A 146 -12.70 -2.76 -3.49
CA HIS A 146 -12.24 -4.12 -3.69
C HIS A 146 -11.15 -4.43 -2.65
N ALA A 147 -11.54 -5.12 -1.59
CA ALA A 147 -10.70 -5.39 -0.45
C ALA A 147 -9.80 -6.61 -0.71
N LEU A 148 -8.48 -6.39 -0.71
CA LEU A 148 -7.50 -7.47 -0.75
C LEU A 148 -7.04 -7.76 0.68
N THR A 149 -7.12 -9.02 1.13
CA THR A 149 -6.68 -9.43 2.47
C THR A 149 -5.22 -9.86 2.47
N ASP A 150 -4.53 -9.69 3.60
CA ASP A 150 -3.06 -9.81 3.70
C ASP A 150 -2.59 -11.19 4.14
N GLY A 151 -2.50 -11.45 5.44
CA GLY A 151 -2.04 -12.73 6.02
C GLY A 151 -0.57 -13.09 5.78
N ARG A 152 0.20 -12.17 5.19
CA ARG A 152 1.64 -12.33 4.93
C ARG A 152 2.49 -11.30 5.67
N ASP A 153 2.09 -10.05 5.63
CA ASP A 153 2.73 -8.94 6.36
C ASP A 153 2.01 -8.70 7.71
N THR A 154 0.93 -9.44 7.95
CA THR A 154 0.15 -9.50 9.20
C THR A 154 -0.12 -10.97 9.57
N ALA A 155 -0.73 -11.19 10.75
CA ALA A 155 -1.11 -12.53 11.19
C ALA A 155 -2.05 -13.22 10.17
N PRO A 156 -1.95 -14.53 9.97
CA PRO A 156 -2.67 -15.26 8.90
C PRO A 156 -4.18 -15.19 8.95
N LYS A 157 -4.78 -14.87 10.10
CA LYS A 157 -6.24 -14.75 10.33
C LYS A 157 -6.52 -13.46 11.11
N SER A 158 -6.24 -12.31 10.52
CA SER A 158 -6.42 -10.98 11.13
C SER A 158 -7.31 -10.05 10.31
N ALA A 159 -7.76 -10.49 9.12
CA ALA A 159 -8.49 -9.63 8.19
C ALA A 159 -9.81 -9.11 8.77
N THR A 160 -10.49 -9.87 9.62
CA THR A 160 -11.75 -9.42 10.28
C THR A 160 -11.57 -8.05 10.94
N LEU A 161 -10.48 -7.84 11.68
CA LEU A 161 -10.21 -6.56 12.34
C LEU A 161 -10.11 -5.41 11.34
N TRP A 162 -9.38 -5.62 10.28
CA TRP A 162 -9.10 -4.57 9.28
C TRP A 162 -10.32 -4.28 8.39
N ILE A 163 -11.08 -5.30 8.03
CA ILE A 163 -12.33 -5.16 7.28
C ILE A 163 -13.36 -4.40 8.10
N GLN A 164 -13.58 -4.74 9.36
CA GLN A 164 -14.50 -4.02 10.25
C GLN A 164 -14.08 -2.56 10.44
N GLN A 165 -12.78 -2.30 10.58
CA GLN A 165 -12.27 -0.93 10.64
C GLN A 165 -12.56 -0.17 9.32
N LEU A 166 -12.32 -0.79 8.17
CA LEU A 166 -12.64 -0.17 6.88
C LEU A 166 -14.13 0.15 6.79
N GLU A 167 -15.01 -0.84 7.01
CA GLU A 167 -16.47 -0.67 6.94
C GLU A 167 -16.97 0.45 7.84
N SER A 168 -16.43 0.55 9.07
CA SER A 168 -16.84 1.61 10.02
C SER A 168 -16.43 3.03 9.58
N CYS A 169 -15.47 3.15 8.68
CA CYS A 169 -14.92 4.42 8.20
C CYS A 169 -15.30 4.76 6.75
N LEU A 170 -16.01 3.87 6.05
CA LEU A 170 -16.42 4.15 4.68
C LEU A 170 -17.42 5.34 4.64
N PRO A 171 -17.21 6.32 3.75
CA PRO A 171 -18.14 7.42 3.57
C PRO A 171 -19.46 6.93 2.99
N LYS A 172 -20.51 7.75 3.12
CA LYS A 172 -21.83 7.47 2.53
C LYS A 172 -21.72 7.21 1.02
N GLY A 173 -22.31 6.13 0.55
CA GLY A 173 -22.28 5.71 -0.86
C GLY A 173 -21.08 4.83 -1.22
N ALA A 174 -20.17 4.59 -0.27
CA ALA A 174 -19.10 3.60 -0.42
C ALA A 174 -19.51 2.25 0.19
N TYR A 175 -19.07 1.17 -0.46
CA TYR A 175 -19.36 -0.21 -0.04
C TYR A 175 -18.23 -1.15 -0.47
N ILE A 176 -18.10 -2.31 0.19
CA ILE A 176 -17.15 -3.35 -0.21
C ILE A 176 -17.79 -4.20 -1.31
N ALA A 177 -17.28 -4.06 -2.53
CA ALA A 177 -17.78 -4.73 -3.73
C ALA A 177 -17.23 -6.16 -3.90
N SER A 178 -16.01 -6.39 -3.47
CA SER A 178 -15.39 -7.72 -3.50
C SER A 178 -14.35 -7.87 -2.40
N LEU A 179 -14.11 -9.14 -2.01
CA LEU A 179 -13.08 -9.51 -1.03
C LEU A 179 -12.32 -10.73 -1.52
N GLY A 180 -10.99 -10.73 -1.37
CA GLY A 180 -10.17 -11.88 -1.71
C GLY A 180 -8.72 -11.72 -1.28
N GLY A 181 -8.01 -12.84 -1.12
CA GLY A 181 -6.63 -12.87 -0.69
C GLY A 181 -5.66 -12.24 -1.70
N ARG A 182 -4.63 -11.59 -1.19
CA ARG A 182 -3.56 -10.98 -2.00
C ARG A 182 -2.85 -11.96 -2.93
N PHE A 183 -2.88 -13.25 -2.64
CA PHE A 183 -2.33 -14.29 -3.47
C PHE A 183 -2.84 -14.25 -4.92
N PHE A 184 -4.07 -13.79 -5.12
CA PHE A 184 -4.72 -13.72 -6.43
C PHE A 184 -4.47 -12.38 -7.13
N ALA A 185 -4.91 -11.27 -6.55
CA ALA A 185 -4.85 -9.96 -7.20
C ALA A 185 -3.47 -9.29 -7.15
N MET A 186 -2.59 -9.74 -6.26
CA MET A 186 -1.26 -9.16 -6.06
C MET A 186 -0.15 -10.13 -6.49
N ASP A 187 -0.40 -10.97 -7.50
CA ASP A 187 0.64 -11.79 -8.12
C ASP A 187 1.66 -10.91 -8.86
N ARG A 188 2.94 -11.32 -8.85
CA ARG A 188 4.04 -10.65 -9.54
C ARG A 188 4.92 -11.61 -10.33
N ASP A 189 4.52 -12.88 -10.38
CA ASP A 189 5.30 -13.98 -10.93
C ASP A 189 4.69 -14.48 -12.26
N GLN A 190 3.83 -13.66 -12.89
CA GLN A 190 3.12 -13.94 -14.15
C GLN A 190 2.24 -15.20 -14.09
N ARG A 191 1.69 -15.48 -12.92
CA ARG A 191 0.74 -16.57 -12.71
C ARG A 191 -0.67 -16.06 -13.01
N TRP A 192 -0.95 -15.91 -14.28
CA TRP A 192 -2.17 -15.27 -14.76
C TRP A 192 -3.45 -15.98 -14.34
N GLU A 193 -3.41 -17.29 -14.11
CA GLU A 193 -4.52 -18.07 -13.56
C GLU A 193 -4.99 -17.61 -12.16
N ARG A 194 -4.09 -16.94 -11.40
CA ARG A 194 -4.47 -16.32 -10.12
C ARG A 194 -5.16 -14.99 -10.35
N VAL A 195 -4.58 -14.17 -11.21
CA VAL A 195 -5.13 -12.86 -11.55
C VAL A 195 -6.50 -12.99 -12.21
N GLU A 196 -6.73 -14.02 -13.03
CA GLU A 196 -8.01 -14.33 -13.63
C GLU A 196 -9.13 -14.57 -12.61
N LYS A 197 -8.83 -15.27 -11.51
CA LYS A 197 -9.80 -15.45 -10.41
C LYS A 197 -10.16 -14.14 -9.73
N ALA A 198 -9.17 -13.27 -9.49
CA ALA A 198 -9.42 -11.95 -8.94
C ALA A 198 -10.17 -11.06 -9.94
N TRP A 199 -9.84 -11.15 -11.23
CA TRP A 199 -10.53 -10.46 -12.32
C TRP A 199 -12.02 -10.83 -12.36
N ALA A 200 -12.34 -12.11 -12.29
CA ALA A 200 -13.73 -12.58 -12.30
C ALA A 200 -14.56 -11.93 -11.17
N ALA A 201 -14.01 -11.85 -9.96
CA ALA A 201 -14.70 -11.23 -8.82
C ALA A 201 -14.75 -9.71 -8.89
N ILE A 202 -13.65 -9.06 -9.26
CA ILE A 202 -13.51 -7.59 -9.23
C ILE A 202 -14.15 -6.94 -10.47
N VAL A 203 -13.82 -7.46 -11.66
CA VAL A 203 -14.20 -6.82 -12.92
C VAL A 203 -15.51 -7.36 -13.45
N GLU A 204 -15.70 -8.66 -13.42
CA GLU A 204 -16.88 -9.29 -14.04
C GLU A 204 -18.06 -9.48 -13.07
N ALA A 205 -17.87 -9.19 -11.78
CA ALA A 205 -18.85 -9.48 -10.71
C ALA A 205 -19.28 -10.96 -10.71
N LYS A 206 -18.31 -11.84 -10.97
CA LYS A 206 -18.49 -13.29 -11.03
C LYS A 206 -17.59 -13.96 -9.98
N GLY A 207 -17.75 -15.29 -9.82
CA GLY A 207 -16.96 -16.08 -8.88
C GLY A 207 -17.80 -16.53 -7.71
N ALA A 208 -17.15 -16.84 -6.59
CA ALA A 208 -17.87 -17.17 -5.38
C ALA A 208 -18.68 -15.95 -4.91
N SER A 209 -19.95 -16.14 -4.56
CA SER A 209 -20.80 -15.07 -4.04
C SER A 209 -20.79 -15.11 -2.51
N GLY A 210 -20.67 -13.93 -1.88
CA GLY A 210 -20.82 -13.75 -0.44
C GLY A 210 -21.95 -12.78 -0.14
N THR A 211 -22.54 -12.89 1.06
CA THR A 211 -23.60 -11.97 1.48
C THR A 211 -23.01 -10.66 2.00
N ASN A 212 -21.87 -10.74 2.68
CA ASN A 212 -21.10 -9.62 3.18
C ASN A 212 -19.64 -10.08 3.46
N ALA A 213 -18.77 -9.14 3.75
CA ALA A 213 -17.36 -9.44 3.94
C ALA A 213 -17.09 -10.36 5.16
N GLN A 214 -17.84 -10.18 6.25
CA GLN A 214 -17.66 -11.00 7.46
C GLN A 214 -18.05 -12.46 7.21
N ASP A 215 -19.17 -12.72 6.53
CA ASP A 215 -19.60 -14.09 6.21
C ASP A 215 -18.56 -14.82 5.35
N VAL A 216 -17.94 -14.10 4.40
CA VAL A 216 -16.86 -14.67 3.57
C VAL A 216 -15.64 -15.02 4.41
N LEU A 217 -15.21 -14.13 5.32
CA LEU A 217 -14.08 -14.39 6.22
C LEU A 217 -14.35 -15.58 7.13
N ASP A 218 -15.53 -15.63 7.76
CA ASP A 218 -15.91 -16.71 8.66
C ASP A 218 -15.97 -18.07 7.92
N HIS A 219 -16.54 -18.06 6.71
CA HIS A 219 -16.55 -19.25 5.87
C HIS A 219 -15.15 -19.73 5.50
N ALA A 220 -14.29 -18.82 5.01
CA ALA A 220 -12.92 -19.14 4.64
C ALA A 220 -12.10 -19.68 5.82
N TYR A 221 -12.22 -19.07 6.99
CA TYR A 221 -11.52 -19.53 8.19
C TYR A 221 -12.01 -20.91 8.68
N ASN A 222 -13.31 -21.20 8.53
CA ASN A 222 -13.88 -22.51 8.84
C ASN A 222 -13.42 -23.60 7.87
N GLN A 223 -13.11 -23.23 6.62
CA GLN A 223 -12.51 -24.14 5.63
C GLN A 223 -10.98 -24.26 5.78
N GLY A 224 -10.38 -23.58 6.76
CA GLY A 224 -8.95 -23.62 7.01
C GLY A 224 -8.13 -22.66 6.12
N GLU A 225 -8.77 -21.83 5.31
CA GLU A 225 -8.08 -20.78 4.55
C GLU A 225 -7.50 -19.72 5.49
N THR A 226 -6.47 -19.02 5.02
CA THR A 226 -5.90 -17.85 5.71
C THR A 226 -6.07 -16.62 4.83
N ASP A 227 -5.91 -15.44 5.39
CA ASP A 227 -6.13 -14.15 4.72
C ASP A 227 -5.45 -14.07 3.35
N GLU A 228 -4.21 -14.58 3.23
CA GLU A 228 -3.46 -14.53 1.98
C GLU A 228 -4.16 -15.28 0.84
N PHE A 229 -4.87 -16.38 1.17
CA PHE A 229 -5.39 -17.35 0.20
C PHE A 229 -6.91 -17.36 0.08
N ILE A 230 -7.62 -16.43 0.71
CA ILE A 230 -9.08 -16.34 0.58
C ILE A 230 -9.45 -16.24 -0.90
N THR A 231 -10.24 -17.22 -1.35
CA THR A 231 -10.75 -17.23 -2.72
C THR A 231 -11.50 -15.93 -3.02
N PRO A 232 -11.28 -15.26 -4.18
CA PRO A 232 -11.95 -14.01 -4.50
C PRO A 232 -13.48 -14.18 -4.58
N HIS A 233 -14.19 -13.34 -3.83
CA HIS A 233 -15.64 -13.26 -3.77
C HIS A 233 -16.13 -11.91 -4.28
N HIS A 234 -17.18 -11.95 -5.08
CA HIS A 234 -18.00 -10.78 -5.36
C HIS A 234 -19.06 -10.64 -4.27
N LEU A 235 -19.26 -9.44 -3.75
CA LEU A 235 -20.21 -9.16 -2.67
C LEU A 235 -21.37 -8.28 -3.15
N GLU A 236 -21.06 -7.13 -3.75
CA GLU A 236 -22.06 -6.13 -4.11
C GLU A 236 -21.67 -5.37 -5.38
N GLY A 237 -22.67 -4.83 -6.05
CA GLY A 237 -22.49 -3.98 -7.23
C GLY A 237 -22.34 -4.79 -8.53
N ALA A 238 -21.85 -4.14 -9.56
CA ALA A 238 -21.94 -4.68 -10.93
C ALA A 238 -20.57 -5.03 -11.55
N GLY A 239 -19.51 -5.01 -10.77
CA GLY A 239 -18.16 -5.08 -11.28
C GLY A 239 -17.74 -3.78 -12.01
N ILE A 240 -16.59 -3.80 -12.67
CA ILE A 240 -16.05 -2.64 -13.38
C ILE A 240 -16.61 -2.60 -14.80
N ARG A 241 -17.18 -1.46 -15.20
CA ARG A 241 -17.85 -1.25 -16.49
C ARG A 241 -17.20 -0.15 -17.32
N ASP A 242 -17.60 -0.08 -18.58
CA ASP A 242 -17.24 1.04 -19.44
C ASP A 242 -17.76 2.36 -18.83
N GLY A 243 -16.92 3.37 -18.76
CA GLY A 243 -17.24 4.65 -18.12
C GLY A 243 -16.93 4.74 -16.65
N ASP A 244 -16.48 3.68 -16.01
CA ASP A 244 -16.01 3.70 -14.62
C ASP A 244 -14.56 4.19 -14.52
N ALA A 245 -14.12 4.51 -13.30
CA ALA A 245 -12.73 4.79 -12.97
C ALA A 245 -12.19 3.77 -11.96
N VAL A 246 -10.90 3.49 -12.04
CA VAL A 246 -10.20 2.63 -11.09
C VAL A 246 -9.09 3.41 -10.41
N TRP A 247 -8.93 3.22 -9.10
CA TRP A 247 -7.82 3.78 -8.33
C TRP A 247 -7.16 2.70 -7.47
N PHE A 248 -5.91 2.36 -7.80
CA PHE A 248 -5.09 1.47 -7.00
C PHE A 248 -4.51 2.23 -5.81
N LEU A 249 -4.74 1.73 -4.60
CA LEU A 249 -4.37 2.40 -3.35
C LEU A 249 -3.06 1.91 -2.72
N ASN A 250 -2.46 0.88 -3.28
CA ASN A 250 -1.15 0.42 -2.85
C ASN A 250 -0.06 1.43 -3.26
N PHE A 251 0.83 1.80 -2.37
CA PHE A 251 1.97 2.67 -2.67
C PHE A 251 3.23 1.91 -3.12
N ARG A 252 3.23 0.58 -3.05
CA ARG A 252 4.31 -0.26 -3.56
C ARG A 252 3.87 -0.95 -4.84
N ALA A 253 4.62 -0.67 -5.92
CA ALA A 253 4.25 -1.00 -7.29
C ALA A 253 4.35 -2.49 -7.65
N ASP A 254 5.31 -3.22 -7.07
CA ASP A 254 5.74 -4.54 -7.52
C ASP A 254 4.60 -5.58 -7.66
N ARG A 255 3.57 -5.48 -6.83
CA ARG A 255 2.43 -6.41 -6.82
C ARG A 255 1.14 -5.84 -7.40
N VAL A 256 1.16 -4.62 -7.90
CA VAL A 256 -0.01 -3.98 -8.55
C VAL A 256 0.10 -4.06 -10.07
N ARG A 257 1.33 -4.04 -10.60
CA ARG A 257 1.62 -3.94 -12.04
C ARG A 257 0.87 -4.97 -12.87
N GLN A 258 0.83 -6.22 -12.45
CA GLN A 258 0.24 -7.31 -13.23
C GLN A 258 -1.27 -7.15 -13.37
N PHE A 259 -2.00 -6.85 -12.28
CA PHE A 259 -3.44 -6.58 -12.35
C PHE A 259 -3.75 -5.27 -13.10
N ALA A 260 -2.94 -4.23 -12.89
CA ALA A 260 -3.08 -2.97 -13.62
C ALA A 260 -2.83 -3.16 -15.12
N ALA A 261 -1.84 -3.96 -15.52
CA ALA A 261 -1.59 -4.31 -16.91
C ALA A 261 -2.79 -5.07 -17.52
N ALA A 262 -3.38 -6.01 -16.78
CA ALA A 262 -4.59 -6.70 -17.21
C ALA A 262 -5.75 -5.72 -17.48
N LEU A 263 -5.88 -4.64 -16.72
CA LEU A 263 -6.92 -3.62 -16.91
C LEU A 263 -6.62 -2.64 -18.04
N THR A 264 -5.36 -2.33 -18.31
CA THR A 264 -4.99 -1.18 -19.15
C THR A 264 -4.33 -1.56 -20.48
N GLN A 265 -3.80 -2.77 -20.62
CA GLN A 265 -3.07 -3.21 -21.82
C GLN A 265 -3.85 -4.25 -22.61
N ASP A 266 -3.92 -4.07 -23.95
CA ASP A 266 -4.61 -5.02 -24.83
C ASP A 266 -3.86 -6.33 -24.99
N ASN A 267 -2.54 -6.25 -25.10
CA ASN A 267 -1.66 -7.36 -25.48
C ASN A 267 -0.62 -7.63 -24.37
N GLU A 268 -1.08 -7.82 -23.15
CA GLU A 268 -0.16 -8.24 -22.07
C GLU A 268 0.24 -9.71 -22.27
N PRO A 269 1.53 -10.01 -22.44
CA PRO A 269 1.99 -11.37 -22.75
C PRO A 269 1.59 -12.37 -21.66
N GLY A 270 1.00 -13.50 -22.10
CA GLY A 270 0.58 -14.57 -21.21
C GLY A 270 -0.70 -14.32 -20.43
N CYS A 271 -1.30 -13.14 -20.54
CA CYS A 271 -2.56 -12.83 -19.87
C CYS A 271 -3.71 -13.66 -20.48
N PHE A 272 -4.70 -13.97 -19.64
CA PHE A 272 -5.91 -14.70 -20.01
C PHE A 272 -6.79 -13.87 -20.98
N ASP A 273 -7.65 -14.56 -21.72
CA ASP A 273 -8.63 -13.90 -22.61
C ASP A 273 -9.67 -13.14 -21.78
N ARG A 274 -9.85 -11.85 -22.10
CA ARG A 274 -10.71 -10.94 -21.34
C ARG A 274 -11.24 -9.79 -22.17
N ARG A 275 -12.43 -9.34 -21.86
CA ARG A 275 -12.92 -8.05 -22.30
C ARG A 275 -12.52 -6.99 -21.27
N ARG A 276 -11.63 -6.07 -21.64
CA ARG A 276 -11.30 -4.94 -20.79
C ARG A 276 -12.42 -3.89 -20.79
N PRO A 277 -12.78 -3.34 -19.63
CA PRO A 277 -13.65 -2.17 -19.57
C PRO A 277 -12.95 -0.92 -20.15
N ASN A 278 -13.70 -0.07 -20.84
CA ASN A 278 -13.22 1.22 -21.32
C ASN A 278 -13.29 2.24 -20.16
N LEU A 279 -12.24 2.33 -19.36
CA LEU A 279 -12.16 3.17 -18.19
C LEU A 279 -11.96 4.64 -18.57
N ILE A 280 -12.65 5.56 -17.87
CA ILE A 280 -12.40 7.01 -18.00
C ILE A 280 -11.09 7.42 -17.32
N ALA A 281 -10.68 6.70 -16.28
CA ALA A 281 -9.42 6.90 -15.60
C ALA A 281 -8.93 5.60 -14.94
N CYS A 282 -7.62 5.39 -14.96
CA CYS A 282 -6.94 4.39 -14.14
C CYS A 282 -5.83 5.09 -13.37
N LEU A 283 -6.02 5.22 -12.06
CA LEU A 283 -5.16 5.99 -11.18
C LEU A 283 -4.33 5.05 -10.31
N GLY A 284 -3.15 5.49 -9.91
CA GLY A 284 -2.33 4.86 -8.88
C GLY A 284 -2.07 5.82 -7.73
N MET A 285 -1.88 5.30 -6.53
CA MET A 285 -1.42 6.10 -5.40
C MET A 285 -0.01 6.66 -5.65
N VAL A 286 0.75 5.97 -6.49
CA VAL A 286 2.08 6.34 -7.00
C VAL A 286 2.19 5.95 -8.47
N ASP A 287 3.27 6.37 -9.14
CA ASP A 287 3.62 5.85 -10.47
C ASP A 287 4.10 4.40 -10.35
N TYR A 288 3.47 3.49 -11.10
CA TYR A 288 3.79 2.05 -11.08
C TYR A 288 4.75 1.63 -12.21
N ARG A 289 5.32 2.58 -12.93
CA ARG A 289 6.35 2.32 -13.97
C ARG A 289 7.66 1.78 -13.41
#